data_bd86c2104acee6c047430a7eb121506d
#
_entry.id   bd86c2104acee6c047430a7eb121506d
#
_cell.length_a   1.000
_cell.length_b   1.000
_cell.length_c   1.000
_cell.angle_alpha   90.00
_cell.angle_beta   90.00
_cell.angle_gamma   90.00
#
_symmetry.space_group_name_H-M   'P 1'
#
loop_
_entity.id
_entity.type
_entity.pdbx_description
1 polymer ?
#
loop_
_entity_poly.entity_id
_entity_poly.type
_entity_poly.pdbx_seq_one_letter_code
_entity_poly.pdbx_strand_id
1 'polypeptide(L)'
;IGGINCAKKAPLPADLQEFVDGSGDAGFIVFTLGSMVSTMPAEKAKQFFDAFRQIPQRVLWRYTGELPDDLPKNIKVMKWLPQNDLLAHPKIKVFMTHGGTHGIYEGICNGVPMLMFPLFGDQGDNVHRLVARGVAEKLSMLDVTTETLLAALKKIINDKSYKERMETLSSIHLDRPLQPLELATFWTEFVM
;
A
#
# COMPACT_ATOMS: atom_id res chain seq x y z
N ILE A 1 -2.59 -5.34 -20.55
CA ILE A 1 -3.81 -5.61 -19.77
C ILE A 1 -3.47 -5.42 -18.30
N GLY A 2 -3.99 -4.35 -17.69
CA GLY A 2 -3.73 -4.03 -16.28
C GLY A 2 -4.92 -4.39 -15.39
N GLY A 3 -4.66 -4.73 -14.10
CA GLY A 3 -5.70 -4.94 -13.09
C GLY A 3 -6.30 -6.35 -13.03
N ILE A 4 -5.64 -7.37 -13.59
CA ILE A 4 -6.04 -8.78 -13.40
C ILE A 4 -6.08 -9.14 -11.91
N ASN A 5 -5.19 -8.55 -11.13
CA ASN A 5 -5.08 -8.75 -9.68
C ASN A 5 -6.08 -7.92 -8.85
N CYS A 6 -7.00 -7.19 -9.49
CA CYS A 6 -8.14 -6.54 -8.82
C CYS A 6 -9.30 -7.52 -8.53
N ALA A 7 -9.01 -8.79 -8.38
CA ALA A 7 -9.95 -9.89 -8.21
C ALA A 7 -10.84 -9.75 -6.95
N LYS A 8 -11.79 -10.69 -6.82
CA LYS A 8 -12.70 -10.77 -5.67
C LYS A 8 -11.94 -10.72 -4.34
N LYS A 9 -12.52 -9.98 -3.40
CA LYS A 9 -12.00 -9.85 -2.03
C LYS A 9 -12.46 -11.03 -1.18
N ALA A 10 -11.56 -11.54 -0.34
CA ALA A 10 -11.87 -12.52 0.68
C ALA A 10 -12.05 -11.84 2.05
N PRO A 11 -12.85 -12.41 2.95
CA PRO A 11 -12.89 -11.97 4.33
C PRO A 11 -11.50 -12.05 4.97
N LEU A 12 -11.15 -11.07 5.79
CA LEU A 12 -9.91 -11.11 6.55
C LEU A 12 -9.94 -12.24 7.60
N PRO A 13 -8.80 -12.87 7.91
CA PRO A 13 -8.67 -13.71 9.11
C PRO A 13 -9.11 -12.95 10.36
N ALA A 14 -9.73 -13.64 11.32
CA ALA A 14 -10.36 -13.02 12.49
C ALA A 14 -9.41 -12.10 13.29
N ASP A 15 -8.16 -12.51 13.45
CA ASP A 15 -7.13 -11.72 14.16
C ASP A 15 -6.72 -10.44 13.42
N LEU A 16 -6.79 -10.44 12.09
CA LEU A 16 -6.56 -9.25 11.27
C LEU A 16 -7.80 -8.36 11.25
N GLN A 17 -8.98 -8.96 11.15
CA GLN A 17 -10.24 -8.23 11.22
C GLN A 17 -10.36 -7.45 12.54
N GLU A 18 -10.11 -8.10 13.68
CA GLU A 18 -10.08 -7.45 14.98
C GLU A 18 -9.05 -6.31 15.05
N PHE A 19 -7.86 -6.54 14.48
CA PHE A 19 -6.82 -5.53 14.45
C PHE A 19 -7.24 -4.32 13.61
N VAL A 20 -7.80 -4.47 12.42
CA VAL A 20 -8.21 -3.34 11.58
C VAL A 20 -9.48 -2.66 12.10
N ASP A 21 -10.42 -3.40 12.66
CA ASP A 21 -11.65 -2.83 13.23
C ASP A 21 -11.33 -1.95 14.46
N GLY A 22 -10.41 -2.41 15.29
CA GLY A 22 -9.94 -1.66 16.45
C GLY A 22 -9.12 -0.40 16.13
N SER A 23 -8.90 -0.06 14.85
CA SER A 23 -8.25 1.20 14.45
C SER A 23 -9.14 2.44 14.61
N GLY A 24 -10.43 2.25 14.88
CA GLY A 24 -11.38 3.36 15.04
C GLY A 24 -11.45 4.24 13.78
N ASP A 25 -11.64 5.54 13.99
CA ASP A 25 -11.71 6.54 12.90
C ASP A 25 -10.33 6.89 12.32
N ALA A 26 -9.27 6.66 13.10
CA ALA A 26 -7.91 6.86 12.62
C ALA A 26 -7.56 5.95 11.45
N GLY A 27 -8.15 4.76 11.43
CA GLY A 27 -7.93 3.77 10.38
C GLY A 27 -6.55 3.12 10.44
N PHE A 28 -6.15 2.50 9.35
CA PHE A 28 -4.87 1.79 9.32
C PHE A 28 -4.09 2.01 8.02
N ILE A 29 -2.83 1.61 8.07
CA ILE A 29 -1.85 1.67 6.99
C ILE A 29 -1.39 0.25 6.70
N VAL A 30 -1.23 -0.08 5.43
CA VAL A 30 -0.54 -1.31 4.98
C VAL A 30 0.83 -0.93 4.46
N PHE A 31 1.88 -1.60 4.94
CA PHE A 31 3.25 -1.40 4.46
C PHE A 31 3.87 -2.72 3.98
N THR A 32 4.32 -2.70 2.72
CA THR A 32 5.07 -3.81 2.13
C THR A 32 6.00 -3.33 1.02
N LEU A 33 7.19 -3.91 0.96
CA LEU A 33 8.15 -3.69 -0.14
C LEU A 33 8.09 -4.81 -1.20
N GLY A 34 6.92 -5.47 -1.30
CA GLY A 34 6.67 -6.55 -2.27
C GLY A 34 7.13 -7.92 -1.78
N SER A 35 7.12 -8.91 -2.66
CA SER A 35 7.43 -10.30 -2.31
C SER A 35 8.93 -10.55 -2.09
N MET A 36 9.79 -9.78 -2.75
CA MET A 36 11.24 -9.99 -2.75
C MET A 36 11.95 -9.33 -1.56
N VAL A 37 11.45 -8.20 -1.07
CA VAL A 37 12.07 -7.44 0.02
C VAL A 37 11.18 -7.45 1.24
N SER A 38 11.63 -8.10 2.32
CA SER A 38 10.90 -8.18 3.59
C SER A 38 11.74 -7.75 4.80
N THR A 39 12.98 -7.35 4.56
CA THR A 39 13.91 -6.87 5.58
C THR A 39 14.55 -5.56 5.14
N MET A 40 15.13 -4.85 6.09
CA MET A 40 15.98 -3.68 5.86
C MET A 40 16.99 -3.58 7.02
N PRO A 41 18.07 -2.77 6.88
CA PRO A 41 19.01 -2.53 7.98
C PRO A 41 18.30 -2.10 9.26
N ALA A 42 18.73 -2.59 10.41
CA ALA A 42 18.07 -2.37 11.72
C ALA A 42 17.87 -0.88 12.03
N GLU A 43 18.88 -0.05 11.76
CA GLU A 43 18.77 1.42 11.94
C GLU A 43 17.68 2.04 11.07
N LYS A 44 17.53 1.55 9.83
CA LYS A 44 16.48 2.01 8.94
C LYS A 44 15.09 1.55 9.44
N ALA A 45 14.97 0.30 9.84
CA ALA A 45 13.73 -0.24 10.42
C ALA A 45 13.32 0.55 11.68
N LYS A 46 14.30 0.90 12.53
CA LYS A 46 14.06 1.74 13.70
C LYS A 46 13.40 3.08 13.35
N GLN A 47 13.84 3.75 12.29
CA GLN A 47 13.23 5.01 11.85
C GLN A 47 11.75 4.84 11.49
N PHE A 48 11.38 3.72 10.86
CA PHE A 48 9.98 3.40 10.55
C PHE A 48 9.19 3.09 11.81
N PHE A 49 9.72 2.28 12.73
CA PHE A 49 9.06 2.00 14.02
C PHE A 49 8.85 3.29 14.82
N ASP A 50 9.85 4.16 14.89
CA ASP A 50 9.77 5.44 15.60
C ASP A 50 8.76 6.40 14.95
N ALA A 51 8.60 6.39 13.64
CA ALA A 51 7.56 7.15 12.95
C ALA A 51 6.17 6.59 13.24
N PHE A 52 5.99 5.28 13.11
CA PHE A 52 4.70 4.64 13.34
C PHE A 52 4.21 4.74 14.78
N ARG A 53 5.13 4.82 15.75
CA ARG A 53 4.82 5.06 17.17
C ARG A 53 4.13 6.42 17.40
N GLN A 54 4.34 7.39 16.52
CA GLN A 54 3.87 8.77 16.65
C GLN A 54 2.57 9.07 15.91
N ILE A 55 1.94 8.07 15.32
CA ILE A 55 0.68 8.22 14.58
C ILE A 55 -0.44 7.41 15.24
N PRO A 56 -1.71 7.88 15.18
CA PRO A 56 -2.83 7.17 15.76
C PRO A 56 -3.29 5.98 14.90
N GLN A 57 -2.89 5.91 13.63
CA GLN A 57 -3.23 4.82 12.74
C GLN A 57 -2.61 3.51 13.21
N ARG A 58 -3.31 2.40 12.99
CA ARG A 58 -2.69 1.08 13.09
C ARG A 58 -1.88 0.80 11.84
N VAL A 59 -0.78 0.05 11.97
CA VAL A 59 0.11 -0.29 10.87
C VAL A 59 0.23 -1.80 10.75
N LEU A 60 -0.10 -2.33 9.58
CA LEU A 60 0.17 -3.71 9.19
C LEU A 60 1.41 -3.72 8.30
N TRP A 61 2.50 -4.25 8.81
CA TRP A 61 3.78 -4.25 8.11
C TRP A 61 4.27 -5.65 7.77
N ARG A 62 4.47 -5.90 6.48
CA ARG A 62 5.16 -7.12 6.05
C ARG A 62 6.66 -6.96 6.26
N TYR A 63 7.16 -7.56 7.33
CA TYR A 63 8.55 -7.44 7.73
C TYR A 63 9.03 -8.73 8.42
N THR A 64 10.26 -9.16 8.14
CA THR A 64 10.86 -10.39 8.69
C THR A 64 12.21 -10.14 9.36
N GLY A 65 12.60 -8.87 9.53
CA GLY A 65 13.80 -8.48 10.27
C GLY A 65 13.58 -8.47 11.79
N GLU A 66 14.57 -7.97 12.49
CA GLU A 66 14.53 -7.84 13.96
C GLU A 66 13.46 -6.84 14.38
N LEU A 67 12.74 -7.19 15.43
CA LEU A 67 11.73 -6.32 16.04
C LEU A 67 12.31 -5.62 17.27
N PRO A 68 11.91 -4.37 17.55
CA PRO A 68 12.29 -3.72 18.81
C PRO A 68 11.64 -4.41 19.99
N ASP A 69 12.32 -4.45 21.14
CA ASP A 69 11.82 -5.04 22.39
C ASP A 69 10.50 -4.40 22.85
N ASP A 70 10.32 -3.12 22.54
CA ASP A 70 9.16 -2.31 22.89
C ASP A 70 8.26 -2.04 21.65
N LEU A 71 7.95 -3.07 20.87
CA LEU A 71 7.10 -2.94 19.69
C LEU A 71 5.78 -2.20 20.01
N PRO A 72 5.48 -1.08 19.34
CA PRO A 72 4.27 -0.32 19.61
C PRO A 72 2.99 -1.12 19.34
N LYS A 73 1.99 -0.97 20.22
CA LYS A 73 0.72 -1.71 20.14
C LYS A 73 -0.10 -1.42 18.84
N ASN A 74 0.15 -0.28 18.21
CA ASN A 74 -0.48 0.07 16.96
C ASN A 74 0.19 -0.58 15.73
N ILE A 75 1.26 -1.36 15.91
CA ILE A 75 1.97 -2.03 14.82
C ILE A 75 1.79 -3.54 14.92
N LYS A 76 1.35 -4.16 13.84
CA LYS A 76 1.32 -5.62 13.69
C LYS A 76 2.25 -5.99 12.53
N VAL A 77 3.27 -6.79 12.85
CA VAL A 77 4.27 -7.27 11.89
C VAL A 77 3.94 -8.69 11.49
N MET A 78 3.99 -8.97 10.18
CA MET A 78 3.67 -10.29 9.64
C MET A 78 4.63 -10.67 8.51
N LYS A 79 4.88 -11.97 8.36
CA LYS A 79 5.69 -12.51 7.24
C LYS A 79 4.98 -12.38 5.90
N TRP A 80 3.64 -12.43 5.91
CA TRP A 80 2.79 -12.29 4.73
C TRP A 80 1.50 -11.57 5.09
N LEU A 81 1.00 -10.74 4.16
CA LEU A 81 -0.25 -10.00 4.31
C LEU A 81 -1.22 -10.39 3.20
N PRO A 82 -2.52 -10.57 3.48
CA PRO A 82 -3.57 -10.62 2.46
C PRO A 82 -3.80 -9.21 1.90
N GLN A 83 -2.82 -8.74 1.10
CA GLN A 83 -2.68 -7.32 0.72
C GLN A 83 -3.94 -6.78 0.05
N ASN A 84 -4.44 -7.48 -0.98
CA ASN A 84 -5.59 -7.01 -1.73
C ASN A 84 -6.86 -6.93 -0.87
N ASP A 85 -7.05 -7.86 0.07
CA ASP A 85 -8.20 -7.86 0.99
C ASP A 85 -8.09 -6.72 2.02
N LEU A 86 -6.89 -6.47 2.52
CA LEU A 86 -6.61 -5.32 3.41
C LEU A 86 -6.83 -3.99 2.71
N LEU A 87 -6.40 -3.85 1.46
CA LEU A 87 -6.59 -2.63 0.67
C LEU A 87 -8.08 -2.37 0.34
N ALA A 88 -8.89 -3.42 0.31
CA ALA A 88 -10.34 -3.31 0.11
C ALA A 88 -11.11 -2.88 1.37
N HIS A 89 -10.48 -2.88 2.53
CA HIS A 89 -11.15 -2.56 3.78
C HIS A 89 -11.45 -1.05 3.89
N PRO A 90 -12.67 -0.63 4.31
CA PRO A 90 -13.07 0.78 4.30
C PRO A 90 -12.24 1.69 5.21
N LYS A 91 -11.56 1.15 6.22
CA LYS A 91 -10.73 1.91 7.15
C LYS A 91 -9.28 2.11 6.68
N ILE A 92 -8.88 1.57 5.51
CA ILE A 92 -7.55 1.82 4.97
C ILE A 92 -7.32 3.30 4.66
N LYS A 93 -6.19 3.85 5.08
CA LYS A 93 -5.84 5.26 4.83
C LYS A 93 -4.73 5.41 3.79
N VAL A 94 -3.67 4.62 3.91
CA VAL A 94 -2.50 4.71 3.04
C VAL A 94 -1.94 3.32 2.77
N PHE A 95 -1.52 3.11 1.53
CA PHE A 95 -0.73 1.96 1.14
C PHE A 95 0.73 2.41 0.95
N MET A 96 1.61 1.95 1.84
CA MET A 96 3.06 2.14 1.71
C MET A 96 3.64 0.98 0.91
N THR A 97 4.28 1.29 -0.23
CA THR A 97 4.71 0.26 -1.18
C THR A 97 5.97 0.67 -1.95
N HIS A 98 6.62 -0.29 -2.56
CA HIS A 98 7.81 -0.07 -3.40
C HIS A 98 7.49 0.42 -4.82
N GLY A 99 6.23 0.36 -5.25
CA GLY A 99 5.85 0.78 -6.60
C GLY A 99 5.90 -0.32 -7.66
N GLY A 100 5.90 -1.60 -7.24
CA GLY A 100 5.76 -2.72 -8.16
C GLY A 100 4.37 -2.75 -8.79
N THR A 101 4.29 -3.17 -10.05
CA THR A 101 3.09 -3.11 -10.90
C THR A 101 1.86 -3.75 -10.23
N HIS A 102 1.98 -4.92 -9.63
CA HIS A 102 0.85 -5.60 -8.97
C HIS A 102 0.25 -4.76 -7.83
N GLY A 103 1.09 -4.28 -6.92
CA GLY A 103 0.64 -3.46 -5.78
C GLY A 103 0.00 -2.14 -6.22
N ILE A 104 0.52 -1.52 -7.28
CA ILE A 104 -0.07 -0.30 -7.85
C ILE A 104 -1.50 -0.54 -8.32
N TYR A 105 -1.74 -1.60 -9.09
CA TYR A 105 -3.10 -1.91 -9.54
C TYR A 105 -4.02 -2.25 -8.38
N GLU A 106 -3.56 -2.99 -7.37
CA GLU A 106 -4.35 -3.24 -6.16
C GLU A 106 -4.71 -1.94 -5.44
N GLY A 107 -3.76 -1.03 -5.28
CA GLY A 107 -4.02 0.28 -4.68
C GLY A 107 -4.99 1.13 -5.51
N ILE A 108 -4.85 1.18 -6.84
CA ILE A 108 -5.78 1.89 -7.74
C ILE A 108 -7.17 1.28 -7.66
N CYS A 109 -7.32 -0.05 -7.82
CA CYS A 109 -8.61 -0.72 -7.80
C CYS A 109 -9.38 -0.52 -6.50
N ASN A 110 -8.66 -0.36 -5.39
CA ASN A 110 -9.24 -0.12 -4.07
C ASN A 110 -9.31 1.38 -3.69
N GLY A 111 -8.91 2.27 -4.58
CA GLY A 111 -8.96 3.71 -4.33
C GLY A 111 -8.08 4.17 -3.17
N VAL A 112 -6.92 3.54 -2.93
CA VAL A 112 -6.06 3.80 -1.77
C VAL A 112 -4.86 4.67 -2.15
N PRO A 113 -4.70 5.87 -1.58
CA PRO A 113 -3.52 6.72 -1.78
C PRO A 113 -2.23 6.02 -1.34
N MET A 114 -1.11 6.32 -2.00
CA MET A 114 0.13 5.58 -1.78
C MET A 114 1.28 6.47 -1.31
N LEU A 115 2.08 5.94 -0.39
CA LEU A 115 3.42 6.43 -0.08
C LEU A 115 4.43 5.43 -0.63
N MET A 116 5.29 5.88 -1.54
CA MET A 116 6.03 4.96 -2.39
C MET A 116 7.54 5.09 -2.21
N PHE A 117 8.21 3.93 -2.16
CA PHE A 117 9.65 3.79 -1.96
C PHE A 117 10.25 2.95 -3.11
N PRO A 118 10.50 3.52 -4.30
CA PRO A 118 11.07 2.76 -5.40
C PRO A 118 12.46 2.23 -5.06
N LEU A 119 12.69 0.96 -5.32
CA LEU A 119 13.95 0.26 -5.00
C LEU A 119 14.74 -0.07 -6.26
N PHE A 120 14.10 -0.66 -7.28
CA PHE A 120 14.74 -1.09 -8.53
C PHE A 120 13.74 -1.31 -9.65
N GLY A 121 14.24 -1.59 -10.86
CA GLY A 121 13.44 -1.96 -12.03
C GLY A 121 12.52 -0.86 -12.51
N ASP A 122 11.29 -1.22 -12.85
CA ASP A 122 10.23 -0.34 -13.36
C ASP A 122 9.60 0.56 -12.29
N GLN A 123 9.97 0.36 -11.02
CA GLN A 123 9.33 1.03 -9.89
C GLN A 123 9.46 2.55 -9.95
N GLY A 124 10.61 3.06 -10.39
CA GLY A 124 10.85 4.50 -10.53
C GLY A 124 9.86 5.17 -11.47
N ASP A 125 9.65 4.61 -12.64
CA ASP A 125 8.71 5.12 -13.65
C ASP A 125 7.26 5.00 -13.18
N ASN A 126 6.91 3.87 -12.58
CA ASN A 126 5.59 3.64 -12.02
C ASN A 126 5.24 4.67 -10.94
N VAL A 127 6.17 4.91 -10.01
CA VAL A 127 6.01 5.91 -8.94
C VAL A 127 5.86 7.31 -9.53
N HIS A 128 6.69 7.67 -10.50
CA HIS A 128 6.62 8.99 -11.15
C HIS A 128 5.23 9.26 -11.74
N ARG A 129 4.66 8.27 -12.42
CA ARG A 129 3.31 8.38 -13.02
C ARG A 129 2.20 8.64 -11.99
N LEU A 130 2.29 8.02 -10.80
CA LEU A 130 1.27 8.21 -9.76
C LEU A 130 1.47 9.51 -8.99
N VAL A 131 2.70 9.90 -8.72
CA VAL A 131 3.02 11.20 -8.11
C VAL A 131 2.56 12.34 -9.01
N ALA A 132 2.82 12.26 -10.32
CA ALA A 132 2.37 13.26 -11.30
C ALA A 132 0.83 13.40 -11.37
N ARG A 133 0.09 12.36 -10.99
CA ARG A 133 -1.38 12.38 -10.86
C ARG A 133 -1.87 12.89 -9.52
N GLY A 134 -0.96 13.17 -8.59
CA GLY A 134 -1.30 13.63 -7.24
C GLY A 134 -2.04 12.58 -6.39
N VAL A 135 -1.81 11.29 -6.65
CA VAL A 135 -2.41 10.17 -5.90
C VAL A 135 -1.40 9.45 -5.01
N ALA A 136 -0.15 9.87 -5.06
CA ALA A 136 0.93 9.30 -4.28
C ALA A 136 1.99 10.33 -3.90
N GLU A 137 2.75 10.03 -2.85
CA GLU A 137 4.01 10.68 -2.50
C GLU A 137 5.17 9.68 -2.68
N LYS A 138 6.37 10.22 -2.92
CA LYS A 138 7.61 9.43 -3.06
C LYS A 138 8.60 9.80 -1.98
N LEU A 139 9.21 8.79 -1.36
CA LEU A 139 10.42 8.95 -0.53
C LEU A 139 11.53 8.03 -1.06
N SER A 140 12.77 8.44 -0.84
CA SER A 140 13.93 7.58 -1.07
C SER A 140 14.15 6.68 0.13
N MET A 141 14.28 5.38 -0.07
CA MET A 141 14.58 4.44 1.02
C MET A 141 15.96 4.73 1.65
N LEU A 142 16.89 5.28 0.89
CA LEU A 142 18.22 5.64 1.40
C LEU A 142 18.18 6.84 2.34
N ASP A 143 17.38 7.86 1.99
CA ASP A 143 17.39 9.17 2.65
C ASP A 143 16.25 9.35 3.66
N VAL A 144 15.26 8.43 3.68
CA VAL A 144 14.11 8.54 4.59
C VAL A 144 14.56 8.57 6.04
N THR A 145 14.01 9.53 6.80
CA THR A 145 14.15 9.66 8.25
C THR A 145 12.77 9.54 8.90
N THR A 146 12.75 9.43 10.23
CA THR A 146 11.51 9.43 11.02
C THR A 146 10.66 10.68 10.70
N GLU A 147 11.28 11.85 10.61
CA GLU A 147 10.61 13.13 10.38
C GLU A 147 10.03 13.22 8.98
N THR A 148 10.80 12.85 7.96
CA THR A 148 10.34 12.89 6.56
C THR A 148 9.22 11.89 6.31
N LEU A 149 9.30 10.71 6.94
CA LEU A 149 8.24 9.70 6.87
C LEU A 149 6.94 10.20 7.53
N LEU A 150 7.04 10.78 8.73
CA LEU A 150 5.89 11.37 9.43
C LEU A 150 5.25 12.50 8.63
N ALA A 151 6.06 13.39 8.06
CA ALA A 151 5.58 14.50 7.26
C ALA A 151 4.80 14.00 6.03
N ALA A 152 5.34 13.00 5.31
CA ALA A 152 4.69 12.42 4.14
C ALA A 152 3.38 11.69 4.50
N LEU A 153 3.36 10.91 5.59
CA LEU A 153 2.15 10.25 6.06
C LEU A 153 1.07 11.25 6.46
N LYS A 154 1.42 12.26 7.26
CA LYS A 154 0.48 13.32 7.66
C LYS A 154 -0.06 14.08 6.45
N LYS A 155 0.76 14.36 5.45
CA LYS A 155 0.34 15.02 4.20
C LYS A 155 -0.73 14.19 3.50
N ILE A 156 -0.46 12.91 3.20
CA ILE A 156 -1.40 12.04 2.47
C ILE A 156 -2.70 11.82 3.25
N ILE A 157 -2.62 11.65 4.58
CA ILE A 157 -3.78 11.34 5.42
C ILE A 157 -4.69 12.57 5.60
N ASN A 158 -4.10 13.76 5.78
CA ASN A 158 -4.85 14.97 6.11
C ASN A 158 -5.32 15.74 4.87
N ASP A 159 -4.62 15.64 3.76
CA ASP A 159 -5.03 16.24 2.49
C ASP A 159 -5.96 15.27 1.73
N LYS A 160 -7.26 15.51 1.86
CA LYS A 160 -8.32 14.70 1.24
C LYS A 160 -8.17 14.59 -0.29
N SER A 161 -7.49 15.53 -0.93
CA SER A 161 -7.33 15.55 -2.38
C SER A 161 -6.60 14.32 -2.93
N TYR A 162 -5.72 13.69 -2.14
CA TYR A 162 -5.10 12.40 -2.51
C TYR A 162 -6.14 11.30 -2.65
N LYS A 163 -7.04 11.19 -1.69
CA LYS A 163 -8.10 10.18 -1.69
C LYS A 163 -9.10 10.44 -2.84
N GLU A 164 -9.54 11.66 -3.00
CA GLU A 164 -10.50 12.06 -4.04
C GLU A 164 -9.95 11.79 -5.45
N ARG A 165 -8.70 12.18 -5.71
CA ARG A 165 -8.04 11.87 -6.99
C ARG A 165 -7.83 10.39 -7.20
N MET A 166 -7.50 9.63 -6.14
CA MET A 166 -7.34 8.20 -6.24
C MET A 166 -8.67 7.49 -6.49
N GLU A 167 -9.76 7.91 -5.89
CA GLU A 167 -11.11 7.40 -6.16
C GLU A 167 -11.54 7.69 -7.60
N THR A 168 -11.25 8.88 -8.10
CA THR A 168 -11.48 9.23 -9.51
C THR A 168 -10.64 8.32 -10.44
N LEU A 169 -9.38 8.12 -10.14
CA LEU A 169 -8.52 7.22 -10.92
C LEU A 169 -9.02 5.78 -10.87
N SER A 170 -9.47 5.32 -9.71
CA SER A 170 -10.09 4.00 -9.52
C SER A 170 -11.34 3.84 -10.38
N SER A 171 -12.25 4.81 -10.34
CA SER A 171 -13.49 4.75 -11.12
C SER A 171 -13.22 4.65 -12.62
N ILE A 172 -12.28 5.44 -13.13
CA ILE A 172 -11.85 5.39 -14.54
C ILE A 172 -11.21 4.03 -14.86
N HIS A 173 -10.36 3.52 -13.95
CA HIS A 173 -9.67 2.25 -14.15
C HIS A 173 -10.64 1.06 -14.16
N LEU A 174 -11.73 1.12 -13.40
CA LEU A 174 -12.73 0.06 -13.31
C LEU A 174 -13.83 0.16 -14.37
N ASP A 175 -13.96 1.31 -15.04
CA ASP A 175 -14.91 1.52 -16.14
C ASP A 175 -14.40 0.86 -17.42
N ARG A 176 -14.77 -0.41 -17.62
CA ARG A 176 -14.28 -1.25 -18.71
C ARG A 176 -15.40 -2.09 -19.30
N PRO A 177 -15.41 -2.26 -20.64
CA PRO A 177 -16.40 -3.12 -21.29
C PRO A 177 -16.20 -4.61 -20.99
N LEU A 178 -14.95 -5.04 -20.68
CA LEU A 178 -14.59 -6.41 -20.34
C LEU A 178 -13.70 -6.42 -19.10
N GLN A 179 -13.86 -7.44 -18.28
CA GLN A 179 -12.96 -7.65 -17.14
C GLN A 179 -11.54 -8.00 -17.64
N PRO A 180 -10.48 -7.60 -16.92
CA PRO A 180 -9.10 -7.80 -17.38
C PRO A 180 -8.74 -9.25 -17.71
N LEU A 181 -9.25 -10.21 -16.93
CA LEU A 181 -9.01 -11.63 -17.19
C LEU A 181 -9.71 -12.10 -18.47
N GLU A 182 -10.96 -11.69 -18.67
CA GLU A 182 -11.73 -12.00 -19.89
C GLU A 182 -11.03 -11.43 -21.13
N LEU A 183 -10.56 -10.19 -21.03
CA LEU A 183 -9.81 -9.56 -22.13
C LEU A 183 -8.48 -10.27 -22.39
N ALA A 184 -7.79 -10.73 -21.35
CA ALA A 184 -6.56 -11.51 -21.52
C ALA A 184 -6.84 -12.85 -22.21
N THR A 185 -7.89 -13.55 -21.78
CA THR A 185 -8.34 -14.81 -22.39
C THR A 185 -8.69 -14.61 -23.85
N PHE A 186 -9.52 -13.60 -24.17
CA PHE A 186 -9.89 -13.28 -25.54
C PHE A 186 -8.67 -13.09 -26.46
N TRP A 187 -7.70 -12.26 -26.06
CA TRP A 187 -6.52 -12.03 -26.89
C TRP A 187 -5.62 -13.26 -26.98
N THR A 188 -5.54 -14.09 -25.95
CA THR A 188 -4.77 -15.33 -26.00
C THR A 188 -5.39 -16.31 -27.00
N GLU A 189 -6.70 -16.51 -26.96
CA GLU A 189 -7.41 -17.37 -27.90
C GLU A 189 -7.37 -16.85 -29.33
N PHE A 190 -7.42 -15.51 -29.51
CA PHE A 190 -7.39 -14.88 -30.83
C PHE A 190 -6.06 -15.11 -31.56
N VAL A 191 -4.92 -15.18 -30.83
CA VAL A 191 -3.59 -15.36 -31.45
C VAL A 191 -3.16 -16.84 -31.54
N MET A 192 -3.87 -17.77 -30.91
CA MET A 192 -3.62 -19.21 -31.01
C MET A 192 -4.23 -19.83 -32.27
#